data_3d5efe24f63e81f8c15b901186616efa
#
_entry.id   3d5efe24f63e81f8c15b901186616efa
#
_cell.length_a   1.000
_cell.length_b   1.000
_cell.length_c   1.000
_cell.angle_alpha   90.00
_cell.angle_beta   90.00
_cell.angle_gamma   90.00
#
_symmetry.space_group_name_H-M   'P 1'
#
loop_
_entity.id
_entity.type
_entity.pdbx_description
1 polymer ?
#
loop_
_entity_poly.entity_id
_entity_poly.type
_entity_poly.pdbx_seq_one_letter_code
_entity_poly.pdbx_strand_id
1 'polypeptide(L)'
;MTTLLAFAFVLGVLVFVHELGHFLAAKRVGIRVLKFQLGFNPTVISFRRGDTEYGIGALPLGGYVKMAGENPDDVERDKDGNVIRRQDEFLSKSKWQRFQVLIMGPTMNILLAVLLTALVLYQGIEKGVYEDQPPVVGAVAEGSPAAGSGVRPGDRIEAVNDHAVNTWEQLYITIGSRANREVDLRILRDGQPITLKVTPTTAGQGRFEFGDIGVFPNVHPHLASVTPGDPGARGGLKDGDVIVAVDGKPMTFHYQMRELIATHPEKPMQITVDRGGVQETLTVTPDRKGTVGWLGVRPVDDTISVKPGAVQAVTMSVERNIESAGMIFGALWGLVTREVSPKQLMGPVAIAQLSGESAQLGWVALFGLMASISLNLGLLNLMPIPVLDGGHIFMMALEGIARRDFSMRVKEKVLLAGFVLILMLMVTVIYNDLTRIAWIERLMPWR
;
A
#
# COMPACT_ATOMS: atom_id res chain seq x y z
N MET A 1 13.78 -16.55 9.09
CA MET A 1 14.49 -15.60 9.96
C MET A 1 14.52 -14.18 9.40
N THR A 2 14.86 -13.99 8.14
CA THR A 2 14.88 -12.68 7.45
C THR A 2 13.54 -11.93 7.53
N THR A 3 12.41 -12.62 7.33
CA THR A 3 11.06 -12.04 7.40
C THR A 3 10.73 -11.44 8.77
N LEU A 4 11.04 -12.15 9.86
CA LEU A 4 10.79 -11.65 11.21
C LEU A 4 11.69 -10.47 11.58
N LEU A 5 12.95 -10.50 11.15
CA LEU A 5 13.88 -9.38 11.37
C LEU A 5 13.49 -8.15 10.56
N ALA A 6 13.10 -8.33 9.29
CA ALA A 6 12.60 -7.24 8.45
C ALA A 6 11.32 -6.63 9.02
N PHE A 7 10.36 -7.45 9.44
CA PHE A 7 9.13 -7.00 10.07
C PHE A 7 9.38 -6.24 11.37
N ALA A 8 10.23 -6.78 12.25
CA ALA A 8 10.60 -6.11 13.50
C ALA A 8 11.32 -4.78 13.25
N PHE A 9 12.18 -4.71 12.23
CA PHE A 9 12.83 -3.46 11.81
C PHE A 9 11.81 -2.45 11.29
N VAL A 10 10.95 -2.85 10.36
CA VAL A 10 9.91 -1.97 9.77
C VAL A 10 9.02 -1.41 10.87
N LEU A 11 8.36 -2.28 11.65
CA LEU A 11 7.47 -1.81 12.72
C LEU A 11 8.21 -1.02 13.79
N GLY A 12 9.41 -1.47 14.18
CA GLY A 12 10.23 -0.80 15.18
C GLY A 12 10.53 0.64 14.80
N VAL A 13 10.97 0.89 13.55
CA VAL A 13 11.24 2.24 13.06
C VAL A 13 9.98 3.09 12.99
N LEU A 14 8.88 2.56 12.43
CA LEU A 14 7.63 3.29 12.27
C LEU A 14 7.02 3.70 13.60
N VAL A 15 6.98 2.78 14.55
CA VAL A 15 6.49 3.04 15.91
C VAL A 15 7.42 3.98 16.65
N PHE A 16 8.75 3.77 16.56
CA PHE A 16 9.72 4.67 17.19
C PHE A 16 9.53 6.12 16.74
N VAL A 17 9.39 6.36 15.45
CA VAL A 17 9.22 7.71 14.90
C VAL A 17 7.89 8.32 15.33
N HIS A 18 6.83 7.53 15.39
CA HIS A 18 5.51 7.95 15.91
C HIS A 18 5.61 8.39 17.37
N GLU A 19 6.10 7.52 18.24
CA GLU A 19 6.24 7.79 19.67
C GLU A 19 7.21 8.94 19.94
N LEU A 20 8.27 9.05 19.11
CA LEU A 20 9.21 10.18 19.19
C LEU A 20 8.50 11.51 18.93
N GLY A 21 7.51 11.55 18.03
CA GLY A 21 6.67 12.73 17.81
C GLY A 21 5.97 13.21 19.07
N HIS A 22 5.27 12.31 19.74
CA HIS A 22 4.60 12.60 21.02
C HIS A 22 5.59 13.03 22.10
N PHE A 23 6.70 12.30 22.21
CA PHE A 23 7.74 12.59 23.18
C PHE A 23 8.32 13.99 23.01
N LEU A 24 8.73 14.36 21.80
CA LEU A 24 9.32 15.66 21.52
C LEU A 24 8.34 16.81 21.79
N ALA A 25 7.09 16.64 21.36
CA ALA A 25 6.04 17.62 21.61
C ALA A 25 5.73 17.74 23.10
N ALA A 26 5.61 16.63 23.84
CA ALA A 26 5.37 16.66 25.28
C ALA A 26 6.48 17.41 26.02
N LYS A 27 7.76 17.11 25.70
CA LYS A 27 8.91 17.83 26.29
C LYS A 27 8.90 19.31 25.93
N ARG A 28 8.53 19.68 24.68
CA ARG A 28 8.47 21.09 24.23
C ARG A 28 7.44 21.89 25.02
N VAL A 29 6.28 21.30 25.33
CA VAL A 29 5.21 21.99 26.07
C VAL A 29 5.37 21.84 27.60
N GLY A 30 6.46 21.24 28.06
CA GLY A 30 6.79 21.10 29.48
C GLY A 30 5.90 20.06 30.18
N ILE A 31 5.61 18.94 29.52
CA ILE A 31 5.00 17.76 30.12
C ILE A 31 6.10 16.79 30.56
N ARG A 32 5.99 16.30 31.77
CA ARG A 32 6.91 15.29 32.29
C ARG A 32 6.58 13.94 31.68
N VAL A 33 7.53 13.40 30.92
CA VAL A 33 7.42 12.04 30.36
C VAL A 33 8.04 11.07 31.34
N LEU A 34 7.23 10.12 31.80
CA LEU A 34 7.63 9.09 32.75
C LEU A 34 8.32 7.91 32.08
N LYS A 35 7.78 7.50 30.92
CA LYS A 35 8.32 6.35 30.18
C LYS A 35 8.23 6.56 28.68
N PHE A 36 9.29 6.18 27.97
CA PHE A 36 9.34 6.05 26.53
C PHE A 36 9.74 4.61 26.21
N GLN A 37 8.84 3.83 25.67
CA GLN A 37 9.07 2.41 25.44
C GLN A 37 8.71 1.99 24.03
N LEU A 38 9.63 1.25 23.39
CA LEU A 38 9.37 0.48 22.17
C LEU A 38 8.97 -0.93 22.54
N GLY A 39 7.86 -1.41 21.97
CA GLY A 39 7.27 -2.68 22.34
C GLY A 39 6.47 -2.61 23.64
N PHE A 40 5.55 -3.58 23.81
CA PHE A 40 4.73 -3.68 25.03
C PHE A 40 5.42 -4.52 26.12
N ASN A 41 4.98 -4.33 27.35
CA ASN A 41 5.44 -5.06 28.52
C ASN A 41 5.42 -6.60 28.36
N PRO A 42 6.30 -7.35 29.03
CA PRO A 42 7.26 -6.87 30.03
C PRO A 42 8.46 -6.13 29.41
N THR A 43 9.00 -5.14 30.15
CA THR A 43 10.23 -4.43 29.77
C THR A 43 11.42 -5.38 29.87
N VAL A 44 12.19 -5.54 28.80
CA VAL A 44 13.37 -6.42 28.73
C VAL A 44 14.62 -5.67 29.16
N ILE A 45 14.80 -4.47 28.61
CA ILE A 45 15.94 -3.61 28.90
C ILE A 45 15.39 -2.21 29.14
N SER A 46 15.84 -1.53 30.19
CA SER A 46 15.55 -0.11 30.38
C SER A 46 16.72 0.61 31.03
N PHE A 47 16.78 1.91 30.78
CA PHE A 47 17.65 2.83 31.49
C PHE A 47 16.90 4.13 31.78
N ARG A 48 17.29 4.82 32.87
CA ARG A 48 16.67 6.07 33.27
C ARG A 48 17.58 7.24 33.01
N ARG A 49 17.04 8.31 32.39
CA ARG A 49 17.73 9.57 32.20
C ARG A 49 16.80 10.73 32.59
N GLY A 50 17.13 11.41 33.66
CA GLY A 50 16.25 12.40 34.26
C GLY A 50 14.95 11.78 34.76
N ASP A 51 13.83 12.36 34.40
CA ASP A 51 12.48 11.88 34.78
C ASP A 51 11.97 10.73 33.92
N THR A 52 12.63 10.45 32.78
CA THR A 52 12.16 9.50 31.79
C THR A 52 12.92 8.17 31.88
N GLU A 53 12.15 7.08 31.95
CA GLU A 53 12.65 5.72 31.71
C GLU A 53 12.52 5.38 30.23
N TYR A 54 13.63 5.01 29.59
CA TYR A 54 13.69 4.55 28.21
C TYR A 54 13.80 3.02 28.23
N GLY A 55 12.92 2.34 27.49
CA GLY A 55 12.88 0.88 27.54
C GLY A 55 12.52 0.21 26.22
N ILE A 56 12.85 -1.07 26.14
CA ILE A 56 12.45 -1.98 25.08
C ILE A 56 11.61 -3.08 25.72
N GLY A 57 10.40 -3.26 25.23
CA GLY A 57 9.47 -4.30 25.66
C GLY A 57 9.69 -5.61 24.89
N ALA A 58 9.21 -6.71 25.46
CA ALA A 58 9.32 -8.05 24.90
C ALA A 58 8.44 -8.25 23.63
N LEU A 59 7.34 -7.54 23.53
CA LEU A 59 6.41 -7.66 22.40
C LEU A 59 6.69 -6.51 21.41
N PRO A 60 7.30 -6.77 20.24
CA PRO A 60 7.69 -5.73 19.28
C PRO A 60 6.49 -5.23 18.42
N LEU A 61 5.29 -5.19 19.02
CA LEU A 61 4.04 -4.82 18.34
C LEU A 61 3.54 -3.47 18.90
N GLY A 62 4.29 -2.39 18.66
CA GLY A 62 3.89 -1.07 19.13
C GLY A 62 4.91 -0.40 20.03
N GLY A 63 4.48 0.64 20.72
CA GLY A 63 5.24 1.40 21.69
C GLY A 63 4.30 2.28 22.49
N TYR A 64 4.81 3.03 23.44
CA TYR A 64 4.06 4.07 24.12
C TYR A 64 4.94 5.10 24.80
N VAL A 65 4.41 6.31 24.90
CA VAL A 65 4.96 7.41 25.69
C VAL A 65 4.03 7.63 26.88
N LYS A 66 4.43 7.23 28.07
CA LYS A 66 3.63 7.51 29.29
C LYS A 66 3.92 8.93 29.78
N MET A 67 2.92 9.78 29.76
CA MET A 67 2.99 11.16 30.26
C MET A 67 2.44 11.25 31.68
N ALA A 68 2.98 12.13 32.48
CA ALA A 68 2.45 12.39 33.81
C ALA A 68 1.04 12.97 33.73
N GLY A 69 0.11 12.47 34.55
CA GLY A 69 -1.29 12.94 34.62
C GLY A 69 -2.08 12.72 33.33
N GLU A 70 -1.71 11.74 32.51
CA GLU A 70 -2.46 11.33 31.33
C GLU A 70 -3.70 10.50 31.73
N ASN A 71 -3.53 9.57 32.65
CA ASN A 71 -4.63 8.83 33.22
C ASN A 71 -5.16 9.51 34.48
N PRO A 72 -6.49 9.60 34.65
CA PRO A 72 -7.11 10.19 35.84
C PRO A 72 -6.75 9.48 37.16
N ASP A 73 -6.34 8.20 37.08
CA ASP A 73 -5.94 7.42 38.26
C ASP A 73 -4.48 7.68 38.67
N ASP A 74 -3.66 8.27 37.79
CA ASP A 74 -2.25 8.59 38.07
C ASP A 74 -2.09 9.95 38.79
N VAL A 75 -3.19 10.65 39.17
CA VAL A 75 -3.14 11.94 39.85
C VAL A 75 -2.92 11.79 41.35
N GLU A 76 -1.99 12.61 41.88
CA GLU A 76 -1.82 12.74 43.34
C GLU A 76 -3.07 13.35 43.96
N ARG A 77 -3.50 12.81 45.11
CA ARG A 77 -4.62 13.34 45.91
C ARG A 77 -4.11 13.90 47.23
N ASP A 78 -4.67 14.98 47.66
CA ASP A 78 -4.40 15.50 49.01
C ASP A 78 -5.06 14.63 50.08
N LYS A 79 -4.82 14.99 51.34
CA LYS A 79 -5.40 14.25 52.51
C LYS A 79 -6.93 14.32 52.56
N ASP A 80 -7.52 15.28 51.84
CA ASP A 80 -8.97 15.51 51.77
C ASP A 80 -9.58 14.87 50.50
N GLY A 81 -8.77 14.14 49.71
CA GLY A 81 -9.20 13.44 48.50
C GLY A 81 -9.28 14.32 47.25
N ASN A 82 -8.88 15.60 47.31
CA ASN A 82 -8.87 16.50 46.16
C ASN A 82 -7.68 16.18 45.25
N VAL A 83 -7.89 16.30 43.96
CA VAL A 83 -6.86 16.08 42.96
C VAL A 83 -5.84 17.23 42.95
N ILE A 84 -4.58 16.92 43.28
CA ILE A 84 -3.47 17.86 43.14
C ILE A 84 -2.95 17.78 41.70
N ARG A 85 -3.26 18.75 40.89
CA ARG A 85 -2.73 18.83 39.52
C ARG A 85 -1.42 19.62 39.48
N ARG A 86 -0.35 18.97 39.02
CA ARG A 86 0.93 19.62 38.79
C ARG A 86 0.95 20.27 37.41
N GLN A 87 1.66 21.38 37.26
CA GLN A 87 1.73 22.09 35.99
C GLN A 87 2.44 21.29 34.86
N ASP A 88 3.21 20.28 35.23
CA ASP A 88 3.95 19.39 34.32
C ASP A 88 3.14 18.14 33.88
N GLU A 89 1.83 18.10 34.18
CA GLU A 89 0.93 17.01 33.82
C GLU A 89 0.17 17.29 32.52
N PHE A 90 -0.12 16.22 31.76
CA PHE A 90 -0.84 16.32 30.47
C PHE A 90 -2.21 16.99 30.61
N LEU A 91 -3.01 16.58 31.60
CA LEU A 91 -4.35 17.13 31.80
C LEU A 91 -4.35 18.57 32.36
N SER A 92 -3.20 19.06 32.86
CA SER A 92 -3.03 20.44 33.33
C SER A 92 -2.74 21.42 32.19
N LYS A 93 -2.39 20.91 30.99
CA LYS A 93 -2.09 21.72 29.82
C LYS A 93 -3.36 22.19 29.12
N SER A 94 -3.23 23.32 28.42
CA SER A 94 -4.31 23.83 27.58
C SER A 94 -4.70 22.81 26.49
N LYS A 95 -5.94 22.89 26.00
CA LYS A 95 -6.40 22.03 24.88
C LYS A 95 -5.48 22.16 23.65
N TRP A 96 -4.96 23.35 23.38
CA TRP A 96 -4.02 23.58 22.28
C TRP A 96 -2.67 22.85 22.48
N GLN A 97 -2.12 22.89 23.69
CA GLN A 97 -0.88 22.16 23.99
C GLN A 97 -1.07 20.64 23.91
N ARG A 98 -2.21 20.14 24.41
CA ARG A 98 -2.55 18.71 24.28
C ARG A 98 -2.74 18.29 22.83
N PHE A 99 -3.39 19.14 22.02
CA PHE A 99 -3.52 18.94 20.58
C PHE A 99 -2.15 18.83 19.89
N GLN A 100 -1.20 19.74 20.21
CA GLN A 100 0.16 19.68 19.67
C GLN A 100 0.85 18.35 19.98
N VAL A 101 0.65 17.80 21.17
CA VAL A 101 1.24 16.52 21.54
C VAL A 101 0.61 15.38 20.74
N LEU A 102 -0.71 15.32 20.69
CA LEU A 102 -1.42 14.24 20.01
C LEU A 102 -1.21 14.22 18.49
N ILE A 103 -1.18 15.38 17.85
CA ILE A 103 -1.01 15.45 16.39
C ILE A 103 0.41 15.09 15.95
N MET A 104 1.41 15.24 16.83
CA MET A 104 2.80 15.14 16.43
C MET A 104 3.23 13.69 16.13
N GLY A 105 2.64 12.67 16.78
CA GLY A 105 2.88 11.26 16.42
C GLY A 105 2.53 10.96 14.97
N PRO A 106 1.27 11.15 14.56
CA PRO A 106 0.85 10.99 13.17
C PRO A 106 1.66 11.86 12.19
N THR A 107 1.94 13.12 12.55
CA THR A 107 2.73 14.04 11.71
C THR A 107 4.12 13.48 11.43
N MET A 108 4.80 12.93 12.43
CA MET A 108 6.13 12.35 12.26
C MET A 108 6.11 11.15 11.33
N ASN A 109 5.06 10.35 11.33
CA ASN A 109 4.90 9.26 10.37
C ASN A 109 4.68 9.77 8.95
N ILE A 110 3.91 10.81 8.76
CA ILE A 110 3.74 11.44 7.44
C ILE A 110 5.07 12.03 6.96
N LEU A 111 5.82 12.71 7.82
CA LEU A 111 7.16 13.23 7.50
C LEU A 111 8.14 12.10 7.15
N LEU A 112 8.09 10.99 7.88
CA LEU A 112 8.91 9.81 7.55
C LEU A 112 8.51 9.22 6.20
N ALA A 113 7.22 9.14 5.88
CA ALA A 113 6.76 8.67 4.58
C ALA A 113 7.32 9.55 3.44
N VAL A 114 7.22 10.88 3.58
CA VAL A 114 7.80 11.82 2.61
C VAL A 114 9.31 11.64 2.49
N LEU A 115 10.03 11.53 3.60
CA LEU A 115 11.48 11.32 3.59
C LEU A 115 11.88 10.02 2.87
N LEU A 116 11.23 8.91 3.22
CA LEU A 116 11.54 7.60 2.63
C LEU A 116 11.19 7.57 1.13
N THR A 117 10.05 8.14 0.74
CA THR A 117 9.68 8.27 -0.68
C THR A 117 10.70 9.13 -1.43
N ALA A 118 11.16 10.25 -0.85
CA ALA A 118 12.18 11.09 -1.47
C ALA A 118 13.51 10.34 -1.65
N LEU A 119 13.92 9.55 -0.66
CA LEU A 119 15.13 8.71 -0.75
C LEU A 119 15.03 7.65 -1.86
N VAL A 120 13.87 7.00 -1.98
CA VAL A 120 13.60 6.02 -3.05
C VAL A 120 13.66 6.69 -4.41
N LEU A 121 13.00 7.84 -4.59
CA LEU A 121 13.00 8.60 -5.84
C LEU A 121 14.40 9.12 -6.20
N TYR A 122 15.15 9.62 -5.22
CA TYR A 122 16.52 10.12 -5.41
C TYR A 122 17.49 9.04 -5.90
N GLN A 123 17.30 7.80 -5.43
CA GLN A 123 18.08 6.65 -5.91
C GLN A 123 17.83 6.37 -7.41
N GLY A 124 16.68 6.75 -7.91
CA GLY A 124 16.17 6.44 -9.23
C GLY A 124 15.20 5.27 -9.19
N ILE A 125 14.12 5.42 -9.93
CA ILE A 125 13.12 4.39 -10.15
C ILE A 125 13.00 4.12 -11.64
N GLU A 126 12.78 2.86 -11.98
CA GLU A 126 12.32 2.50 -13.33
C GLU A 126 10.80 2.54 -13.33
N LYS A 127 10.24 3.28 -14.26
CA LYS A 127 8.81 3.44 -14.45
C LYS A 127 8.43 3.05 -15.85
N GLY A 128 7.33 2.31 -16.01
CA GLY A 128 6.81 2.01 -17.34
C GLY A 128 6.43 3.29 -18.07
N VAL A 129 6.84 3.41 -19.32
CA VAL A 129 6.57 4.60 -20.16
C VAL A 129 5.06 4.90 -20.22
N TYR A 130 4.23 3.86 -20.12
CA TYR A 130 2.78 3.98 -20.22
C TYR A 130 2.09 4.44 -18.93
N GLU A 131 2.72 4.28 -17.75
CA GLU A 131 2.06 4.46 -16.46
C GLU A 131 1.45 5.86 -16.28
N ASP A 132 2.15 6.90 -16.74
CA ASP A 132 1.70 8.30 -16.70
C ASP A 132 0.86 8.71 -17.93
N GLN A 133 0.67 7.81 -18.92
CA GLN A 133 -0.10 8.11 -20.11
C GLN A 133 -1.61 7.94 -19.85
N PRO A 134 -2.45 8.67 -20.62
CA PRO A 134 -3.89 8.43 -20.59
C PRO A 134 -4.21 6.98 -20.91
N PRO A 135 -5.19 6.37 -20.21
CA PRO A 135 -5.49 4.94 -20.36
C PRO A 135 -6.26 4.67 -21.65
N VAL A 136 -5.54 4.69 -22.77
CA VAL A 136 -6.05 4.29 -24.08
C VAL A 136 -5.76 2.80 -24.28
N VAL A 137 -6.83 2.03 -24.46
CA VAL A 137 -6.77 0.57 -24.60
C VAL A 137 -6.02 0.20 -25.87
N GLY A 138 -4.88 -0.48 -25.74
CA GLY A 138 -4.11 -1.04 -26.86
C GLY A 138 -4.62 -2.43 -27.25
N ALA A 139 -4.93 -3.27 -26.26
CA ALA A 139 -5.51 -4.58 -26.46
C ALA A 139 -6.48 -4.97 -25.35
N VAL A 140 -7.35 -5.92 -25.66
CA VAL A 140 -8.28 -6.54 -24.72
C VAL A 140 -8.06 -8.06 -24.74
N ALA A 141 -7.86 -8.66 -23.58
CA ALA A 141 -7.67 -10.11 -23.47
C ALA A 141 -8.95 -10.86 -23.87
N GLU A 142 -8.79 -11.94 -24.64
CA GLU A 142 -9.92 -12.81 -25.03
C GLU A 142 -10.58 -13.44 -23.79
N GLY A 143 -11.90 -13.41 -23.70
CA GLY A 143 -12.65 -13.93 -22.56
C GLY A 143 -12.57 -13.12 -21.29
N SER A 144 -11.91 -11.97 -21.31
CA SER A 144 -11.81 -11.07 -20.15
C SER A 144 -13.14 -10.34 -19.87
N PRO A 145 -13.33 -9.79 -18.67
CA PRO A 145 -14.46 -8.95 -18.33
C PRO A 145 -14.66 -7.76 -19.28
N ALA A 146 -13.57 -7.12 -19.70
CA ALA A 146 -13.61 -6.01 -20.65
C ALA A 146 -14.10 -6.47 -22.04
N ALA A 147 -13.64 -7.62 -22.52
CA ALA A 147 -14.10 -8.21 -23.78
C ALA A 147 -15.61 -8.50 -23.73
N GLY A 148 -16.07 -9.13 -22.64
CA GLY A 148 -17.49 -9.46 -22.42
C GLY A 148 -18.38 -8.23 -22.31
N SER A 149 -17.85 -7.12 -21.84
CA SER A 149 -18.57 -5.84 -21.71
C SER A 149 -18.48 -4.95 -22.95
N GLY A 150 -17.76 -5.37 -23.99
CA GLY A 150 -17.65 -4.66 -25.25
C GLY A 150 -16.63 -3.53 -25.28
N VAL A 151 -15.65 -3.52 -24.40
CA VAL A 151 -14.45 -2.64 -24.50
C VAL A 151 -13.66 -3.04 -25.73
N ARG A 152 -13.08 -2.07 -26.44
CA ARG A 152 -12.34 -2.27 -27.70
C ARG A 152 -10.98 -1.58 -27.67
N PRO A 153 -10.00 -2.05 -28.43
CA PRO A 153 -8.79 -1.28 -28.70
C PRO A 153 -9.15 0.11 -29.25
N GLY A 154 -8.44 1.14 -28.77
CA GLY A 154 -8.71 2.55 -29.09
C GLY A 154 -9.64 3.27 -28.12
N ASP A 155 -10.37 2.56 -27.26
CA ASP A 155 -11.18 3.19 -26.22
C ASP A 155 -10.29 3.91 -25.21
N ARG A 156 -10.59 5.15 -24.87
CA ARG A 156 -9.96 5.86 -23.77
C ARG A 156 -10.85 5.76 -22.53
N ILE A 157 -10.32 5.17 -21.47
CA ILE A 157 -11.04 5.06 -20.19
C ILE A 157 -10.88 6.38 -19.44
N GLU A 158 -12.01 7.04 -19.12
CA GLU A 158 -12.00 8.36 -18.46
C GLU A 158 -12.42 8.30 -17.00
N ALA A 159 -13.25 7.32 -16.62
CA ALA A 159 -13.65 7.16 -15.23
C ALA A 159 -14.07 5.72 -14.93
N VAL A 160 -13.93 5.34 -13.66
CA VAL A 160 -14.46 4.11 -13.06
C VAL A 160 -15.42 4.52 -11.96
N ASN A 161 -16.72 4.20 -12.12
CA ASN A 161 -17.80 4.82 -11.36
C ASN A 161 -17.70 6.36 -11.48
N ASP A 162 -17.72 7.06 -10.34
CA ASP A 162 -17.60 8.53 -10.29
C ASP A 162 -16.15 9.01 -10.17
N HIS A 163 -15.15 8.10 -10.16
CA HIS A 163 -13.74 8.43 -10.03
C HIS A 163 -13.09 8.60 -11.40
N ALA A 164 -12.68 9.83 -11.72
CA ALA A 164 -11.90 10.10 -12.93
C ALA A 164 -10.55 9.38 -12.89
N VAL A 165 -10.14 8.80 -14.01
CA VAL A 165 -8.84 8.17 -14.21
C VAL A 165 -8.14 8.84 -15.39
N ASN A 166 -6.97 9.43 -15.12
CA ASN A 166 -6.21 10.18 -16.10
C ASN A 166 -5.00 9.41 -16.62
N THR A 167 -4.57 8.37 -15.89
CA THR A 167 -3.37 7.59 -16.20
C THR A 167 -3.64 6.09 -16.04
N TRP A 168 -2.80 5.27 -16.67
CA TRP A 168 -2.84 3.81 -16.51
C TRP A 168 -2.62 3.38 -15.06
N GLU A 169 -1.72 4.05 -14.33
CA GLU A 169 -1.47 3.78 -12.91
C GLU A 169 -2.75 3.95 -12.09
N GLN A 170 -3.47 5.08 -12.29
CA GLN A 170 -4.74 5.33 -11.61
C GLN A 170 -5.83 4.30 -11.99
N LEU A 171 -5.89 3.91 -13.27
CA LEU A 171 -6.82 2.88 -13.73
C LEU A 171 -6.56 1.55 -13.03
N TYR A 172 -5.31 1.07 -13.02
CA TYR A 172 -4.95 -0.20 -12.40
C TYR A 172 -5.24 -0.22 -10.90
N ILE A 173 -4.92 0.86 -10.18
CA ILE A 173 -5.21 0.97 -8.75
C ILE A 173 -6.74 0.97 -8.51
N THR A 174 -7.48 1.73 -9.31
CA THR A 174 -8.93 1.87 -9.15
C THR A 174 -9.67 0.56 -9.42
N ILE A 175 -9.32 -0.14 -10.48
CA ILE A 175 -9.88 -1.46 -10.84
C ILE A 175 -9.39 -2.53 -9.86
N GLY A 176 -8.09 -2.50 -9.51
CA GLY A 176 -7.48 -3.46 -8.60
C GLY A 176 -8.17 -3.55 -7.24
N SER A 177 -8.68 -2.43 -6.75
CA SER A 177 -9.44 -2.37 -5.49
C SER A 177 -10.88 -2.90 -5.57
N ARG A 178 -11.37 -3.28 -6.76
CA ARG A 178 -12.78 -3.62 -7.02
C ARG A 178 -13.00 -5.02 -7.57
N ALA A 179 -12.14 -5.98 -7.19
CA ALA A 179 -12.30 -7.37 -7.61
C ALA A 179 -13.70 -7.92 -7.29
N ASN A 180 -14.30 -8.61 -8.26
CA ASN A 180 -15.63 -9.25 -8.17
C ASN A 180 -16.80 -8.27 -7.87
N ARG A 181 -16.66 -7.00 -8.25
CA ARG A 181 -17.70 -5.97 -8.09
C ARG A 181 -17.94 -5.28 -9.40
N GLU A 182 -19.21 -5.19 -9.80
CA GLU A 182 -19.60 -4.44 -10.99
C GLU A 182 -19.22 -2.97 -10.84
N VAL A 183 -18.60 -2.42 -11.86
CA VAL A 183 -18.23 -1.01 -11.97
C VAL A 183 -18.78 -0.43 -13.28
N ASP A 184 -19.14 0.84 -13.24
CA ASP A 184 -19.46 1.62 -14.42
C ASP A 184 -18.17 2.18 -15.01
N LEU A 185 -17.78 1.70 -16.19
CA LEU A 185 -16.60 2.14 -16.91
C LEU A 185 -17.02 3.20 -17.95
N ARG A 186 -16.68 4.46 -17.71
CA ARG A 186 -16.92 5.52 -18.68
C ARG A 186 -15.74 5.60 -19.63
N ILE A 187 -16.02 5.36 -20.91
CA ILE A 187 -15.03 5.38 -21.99
C ILE A 187 -15.37 6.45 -23.02
N LEU A 188 -14.36 6.94 -23.71
CA LEU A 188 -14.49 7.78 -24.90
C LEU A 188 -14.12 6.91 -26.13
N ARG A 189 -15.08 6.65 -27.00
CA ARG A 189 -14.90 5.91 -28.26
C ARG A 189 -15.28 6.80 -29.42
N ASP A 190 -14.37 7.03 -30.35
CA ASP A 190 -14.58 7.90 -31.52
C ASP A 190 -15.15 9.29 -31.17
N GLY A 191 -14.71 9.84 -30.02
CA GLY A 191 -15.18 11.12 -29.49
C GLY A 191 -16.55 11.08 -28.81
N GLN A 192 -17.18 9.91 -28.66
CA GLN A 192 -18.46 9.75 -28.00
C GLN A 192 -18.29 9.09 -26.62
N PRO A 193 -18.86 9.66 -25.55
CA PRO A 193 -18.84 9.03 -24.23
C PRO A 193 -19.82 7.85 -24.18
N ILE A 194 -19.33 6.69 -23.71
CA ILE A 194 -20.10 5.46 -23.53
C ILE A 194 -19.85 4.96 -22.11
N THR A 195 -20.89 4.47 -21.44
CA THR A 195 -20.75 3.80 -20.15
C THR A 195 -21.00 2.31 -20.33
N LEU A 196 -20.04 1.50 -19.90
CA LEU A 196 -20.08 0.04 -19.93
C LEU A 196 -20.03 -0.50 -18.50
N LYS A 197 -20.81 -1.55 -18.23
CA LYS A 197 -20.76 -2.27 -16.95
C LYS A 197 -19.76 -3.41 -17.05
N VAL A 198 -18.78 -3.41 -16.15
CA VAL A 198 -17.70 -4.40 -16.12
C VAL A 198 -17.54 -4.94 -14.71
N THR A 199 -17.45 -6.26 -14.57
CA THR A 199 -17.14 -6.87 -13.28
C THR A 199 -15.70 -7.40 -13.31
N PRO A 200 -14.73 -6.69 -12.68
CA PRO A 200 -13.35 -7.16 -12.65
C PRO A 200 -13.26 -8.56 -12.02
N THR A 201 -12.54 -9.46 -12.64
CA THR A 201 -12.23 -10.77 -12.06
C THR A 201 -11.00 -10.67 -11.17
N THR A 202 -10.89 -11.61 -10.24
CA THR A 202 -9.67 -11.72 -9.44
C THR A 202 -8.53 -12.21 -10.32
N ALA A 203 -7.51 -11.39 -10.51
CA ALA A 203 -6.29 -11.76 -11.22
C ALA A 203 -5.14 -11.96 -10.23
N GLY A 204 -4.19 -12.81 -10.64
CA GLY A 204 -2.93 -13.04 -9.91
C GLY A 204 -2.82 -14.43 -9.29
N GLN A 205 -1.63 -15.01 -9.38
CA GLN A 205 -1.25 -16.24 -8.67
C GLN A 205 -0.77 -15.92 -7.24
N GLY A 206 -1.28 -14.87 -6.63
CA GLY A 206 -0.82 -14.33 -5.35
C GLY A 206 -1.90 -14.36 -4.28
N ARG A 207 -1.47 -14.09 -3.07
CA ARG A 207 -2.29 -14.04 -1.85
C ARG A 207 -3.22 -12.83 -1.77
N PHE A 208 -3.12 -11.91 -2.72
CA PHE A 208 -3.94 -10.70 -2.77
C PHE A 208 -4.88 -10.75 -3.97
N GLU A 209 -6.16 -10.54 -3.70
CA GLU A 209 -7.17 -10.44 -4.74
C GLU A 209 -7.09 -9.03 -5.36
N PHE A 210 -6.52 -8.94 -6.57
CA PHE A 210 -6.58 -7.72 -7.38
C PHE A 210 -7.66 -7.89 -8.45
N GLY A 211 -8.45 -6.84 -8.64
CA GLY A 211 -9.37 -6.79 -9.75
C GLY A 211 -8.64 -6.57 -11.07
N ASP A 212 -8.99 -7.33 -12.09
CA ASP A 212 -8.50 -7.13 -13.45
C ASP A 212 -9.67 -7.22 -14.42
N ILE A 213 -9.66 -6.37 -15.44
CA ILE A 213 -10.65 -6.37 -16.53
C ILE A 213 -10.06 -6.86 -17.85
N GLY A 214 -8.74 -7.11 -17.90
CA GLY A 214 -8.04 -7.62 -19.08
C GLY A 214 -7.85 -6.59 -20.18
N VAL A 215 -7.57 -5.33 -19.83
CA VAL A 215 -7.15 -4.29 -20.78
C VAL A 215 -5.66 -4.01 -20.67
N PHE A 216 -5.00 -3.76 -21.78
CA PHE A 216 -3.56 -3.51 -21.85
C PHE A 216 -3.27 -2.21 -22.59
N PRO A 217 -2.18 -1.49 -22.18
CA PRO A 217 -1.71 -0.33 -22.92
C PRO A 217 -1.16 -0.72 -24.29
N ASN A 218 -0.96 0.25 -25.16
CA ASN A 218 -0.32 0.05 -26.46
C ASN A 218 1.18 0.35 -26.37
N VAL A 219 1.91 -0.56 -25.73
CA VAL A 219 3.38 -0.52 -25.64
C VAL A 219 3.91 -1.88 -26.08
N HIS A 220 4.61 -1.90 -27.21
CA HIS A 220 5.17 -3.14 -27.72
C HIS A 220 6.28 -3.66 -26.78
N PRO A 221 6.20 -4.91 -26.30
CA PRO A 221 7.23 -5.47 -25.45
C PRO A 221 8.53 -5.65 -26.23
N HIS A 222 9.66 -5.39 -25.58
CA HIS A 222 10.96 -5.71 -26.14
C HIS A 222 11.67 -6.81 -25.34
N LEU A 223 12.64 -7.47 -25.95
CA LEU A 223 13.41 -8.52 -25.29
C LEU A 223 14.62 -7.91 -24.58
N ALA A 224 14.53 -7.78 -23.26
CA ALA A 224 15.67 -7.30 -22.46
C ALA A 224 16.83 -8.29 -22.45
N SER A 225 16.57 -9.58 -22.60
CA SER A 225 17.59 -10.60 -22.74
C SER A 225 17.04 -11.86 -23.39
N VAL A 226 17.89 -12.52 -24.17
CA VAL A 226 17.67 -13.82 -24.79
C VAL A 226 18.78 -14.77 -24.33
N THR A 227 18.42 -15.82 -23.61
CA THR A 227 19.41 -16.77 -23.07
C THR A 227 20.04 -17.59 -24.18
N PRO A 228 21.38 -17.58 -24.34
CA PRO A 228 22.05 -18.40 -25.34
C PRO A 228 21.75 -19.88 -25.19
N GLY A 229 21.44 -20.55 -26.31
CA GLY A 229 21.12 -21.98 -26.34
C GLY A 229 19.66 -22.31 -26.06
N ASP A 230 18.86 -21.42 -25.50
CA ASP A 230 17.43 -21.61 -25.30
C ASP A 230 16.64 -21.44 -26.62
N PRO A 231 15.37 -21.91 -26.68
CA PRO A 231 14.56 -21.91 -27.89
C PRO A 231 14.46 -20.54 -28.60
N GLY A 232 14.36 -19.44 -27.84
CA GLY A 232 14.32 -18.11 -28.40
C GLY A 232 15.59 -17.79 -29.21
N ALA A 233 16.76 -18.06 -28.63
CA ALA A 233 18.05 -17.85 -29.32
C ALA A 233 18.19 -18.77 -30.54
N ARG A 234 17.78 -20.06 -30.43
CA ARG A 234 17.78 -21.02 -31.54
C ARG A 234 16.86 -20.58 -32.68
N GLY A 235 15.73 -19.94 -32.34
CA GLY A 235 14.79 -19.38 -33.31
C GLY A 235 15.19 -18.02 -33.91
N GLY A 236 16.35 -17.47 -33.51
CA GLY A 236 16.89 -16.23 -34.06
C GLY A 236 16.46 -14.95 -33.36
N LEU A 237 15.79 -15.04 -32.20
CA LEU A 237 15.49 -13.88 -31.36
C LEU A 237 16.78 -13.32 -30.75
N LYS A 238 16.86 -12.01 -30.59
CA LYS A 238 18.01 -11.26 -30.06
C LYS A 238 17.59 -10.27 -29.00
N ASP A 239 18.56 -9.88 -28.16
CA ASP A 239 18.38 -8.78 -27.22
C ASP A 239 18.00 -7.50 -27.97
N GLY A 240 17.02 -6.76 -27.45
CA GLY A 240 16.50 -5.52 -28.04
C GLY A 240 15.44 -5.70 -29.13
N ASP A 241 15.11 -6.93 -29.55
CA ASP A 241 13.99 -7.14 -30.48
C ASP A 241 12.68 -6.63 -29.87
N VAL A 242 11.94 -5.81 -30.63
CA VAL A 242 10.59 -5.36 -30.25
C VAL A 242 9.57 -6.32 -30.83
N ILE A 243 8.74 -6.90 -29.98
CA ILE A 243 7.75 -7.89 -30.40
C ILE A 243 6.49 -7.19 -30.91
N VAL A 244 6.21 -7.32 -32.18
CA VAL A 244 5.07 -6.68 -32.83
C VAL A 244 3.85 -7.60 -32.85
N ALA A 245 4.04 -8.88 -33.21
CA ALA A 245 2.96 -9.84 -33.29
C ALA A 245 3.45 -11.27 -33.00
N VAL A 246 2.55 -12.13 -32.54
CA VAL A 246 2.76 -13.58 -32.44
C VAL A 246 1.59 -14.29 -33.10
N ASP A 247 1.89 -15.18 -34.05
CA ASP A 247 0.89 -15.89 -34.88
C ASP A 247 -0.14 -14.94 -35.52
N GLY A 248 0.34 -13.76 -35.97
CA GLY A 248 -0.48 -12.70 -36.56
C GLY A 248 -1.32 -11.88 -35.55
N LYS A 249 -1.31 -12.22 -34.26
CA LYS A 249 -1.98 -11.42 -33.21
C LYS A 249 -1.05 -10.31 -32.73
N PRO A 250 -1.47 -9.02 -32.75
CA PRO A 250 -0.64 -7.93 -32.26
C PRO A 250 -0.28 -8.10 -30.79
N MET A 251 0.97 -7.87 -30.45
CA MET A 251 1.47 -7.86 -29.07
C MET A 251 1.65 -6.41 -28.63
N THR A 252 0.86 -5.97 -27.70
CA THR A 252 0.86 -4.59 -27.20
C THR A 252 1.38 -4.48 -25.76
N PHE A 253 1.62 -5.63 -25.11
CA PHE A 253 2.09 -5.67 -23.72
C PHE A 253 2.80 -6.99 -23.40
N HIS A 254 3.84 -6.96 -22.60
CA HIS A 254 4.69 -8.12 -22.31
C HIS A 254 3.92 -9.33 -21.73
N TYR A 255 2.86 -9.09 -20.97
CA TYR A 255 2.06 -10.14 -20.35
C TYR A 255 1.41 -11.07 -21.40
N GLN A 256 0.89 -10.50 -22.48
CA GLN A 256 0.28 -11.28 -23.57
C GLN A 256 1.26 -12.30 -24.16
N MET A 257 2.51 -11.87 -24.39
CA MET A 257 3.58 -12.75 -24.89
C MET A 257 3.88 -13.86 -23.88
N ARG A 258 3.99 -13.55 -22.60
CA ARG A 258 4.27 -14.55 -21.55
C ARG A 258 3.16 -15.59 -21.46
N GLU A 259 1.90 -15.18 -21.51
CA GLU A 259 0.75 -16.07 -21.46
C GLU A 259 0.72 -16.99 -22.70
N LEU A 260 0.96 -16.42 -23.87
CA LEU A 260 0.95 -17.20 -25.11
C LEU A 260 2.07 -18.23 -25.13
N ILE A 261 3.29 -17.89 -24.74
CA ILE A 261 4.41 -18.82 -24.60
C ILE A 261 4.05 -19.94 -23.62
N ALA A 262 3.53 -19.60 -22.43
CA ALA A 262 3.22 -20.56 -21.39
C ALA A 262 2.17 -21.61 -21.83
N THR A 263 1.20 -21.21 -22.65
CA THR A 263 0.11 -22.06 -23.11
C THR A 263 0.45 -22.89 -24.36
N HIS A 264 1.60 -22.65 -25.01
CA HIS A 264 2.00 -23.32 -26.26
C HIS A 264 3.32 -24.09 -26.15
N PRO A 265 3.48 -25.02 -25.17
CA PRO A 265 4.69 -25.85 -25.11
C PRO A 265 4.84 -26.72 -26.35
N GLU A 266 6.04 -26.80 -26.94
CA GLU A 266 6.41 -27.64 -28.09
C GLU A 266 5.61 -27.34 -29.37
N LYS A 267 4.91 -26.19 -29.44
CA LYS A 267 4.20 -25.77 -30.65
C LYS A 267 4.98 -24.62 -31.32
N PRO A 268 5.29 -24.74 -32.61
CA PRO A 268 5.94 -23.66 -33.32
C PRO A 268 5.01 -22.45 -33.41
N MET A 269 5.56 -21.26 -33.16
CA MET A 269 4.87 -19.97 -33.26
C MET A 269 5.66 -19.03 -34.14
N GLN A 270 4.94 -18.18 -34.89
CA GLN A 270 5.52 -17.14 -35.71
C GLN A 270 5.60 -15.84 -34.94
N ILE A 271 6.80 -15.41 -34.59
CA ILE A 271 7.04 -14.18 -33.85
C ILE A 271 7.52 -13.13 -34.83
N THR A 272 6.74 -12.06 -35.02
CA THR A 272 7.14 -10.89 -35.82
C THR A 272 7.81 -9.90 -34.88
N VAL A 273 9.06 -9.59 -35.18
CA VAL A 273 9.88 -8.63 -34.42
C VAL A 273 10.18 -7.42 -35.30
N ASP A 274 10.28 -6.24 -34.66
CA ASP A 274 10.93 -5.06 -35.24
C ASP A 274 12.35 -5.03 -34.69
N ARG A 275 13.33 -5.10 -35.62
CA ARG A 275 14.74 -5.04 -35.31
C ARG A 275 15.35 -3.84 -36.00
N GLY A 276 15.43 -2.72 -35.27
CA GLY A 276 15.99 -1.48 -35.81
C GLY A 276 15.19 -0.89 -36.97
N GLY A 277 13.86 -0.98 -36.94
CA GLY A 277 12.95 -0.47 -37.98
C GLY A 277 12.67 -1.45 -39.11
N VAL A 278 13.23 -2.68 -39.07
CA VAL A 278 12.94 -3.75 -40.03
C VAL A 278 12.15 -4.84 -39.37
N GLN A 279 10.97 -5.15 -39.92
CA GLN A 279 10.16 -6.26 -39.42
C GLN A 279 10.63 -7.58 -40.01
N GLU A 280 10.91 -8.53 -39.13
CA GLU A 280 11.27 -9.90 -39.45
C GLU A 280 10.29 -10.86 -38.77
N THR A 281 9.87 -11.93 -39.46
CA THR A 281 9.07 -12.99 -38.86
C THR A 281 9.92 -14.24 -38.66
N LEU A 282 10.05 -14.67 -37.42
CA LEU A 282 10.85 -15.79 -36.97
C LEU A 282 9.94 -16.92 -36.52
N THR A 283 10.30 -18.17 -36.85
CA THR A 283 9.60 -19.34 -36.34
C THR A 283 10.34 -19.90 -35.12
N VAL A 284 9.71 -19.85 -33.97
CA VAL A 284 10.30 -20.28 -32.70
C VAL A 284 9.40 -21.32 -32.04
N THR A 285 9.99 -22.38 -31.52
CA THR A 285 9.25 -23.43 -30.82
C THR A 285 9.65 -23.41 -29.35
N PRO A 286 8.73 -23.12 -28.43
CA PRO A 286 9.01 -23.18 -27.00
C PRO A 286 9.33 -24.61 -26.54
N ASP A 287 10.35 -24.77 -25.72
CA ASP A 287 10.58 -26.02 -25.02
C ASP A 287 9.55 -26.21 -23.91
N ARG A 288 9.29 -27.47 -23.50
CA ARG A 288 8.43 -27.78 -22.36
C ARG A 288 9.23 -27.69 -21.05
N LYS A 289 8.78 -26.87 -20.11
CA LYS A 289 9.32 -26.80 -18.74
C LYS A 289 8.20 -27.10 -17.75
N GLY A 290 8.12 -28.35 -17.28
CA GLY A 290 6.96 -28.81 -16.52
C GLY A 290 5.68 -28.83 -17.38
N THR A 291 4.68 -28.02 -17.03
CA THR A 291 3.40 -27.92 -17.76
C THR A 291 3.34 -26.73 -18.72
N VAL A 292 4.35 -25.86 -18.72
CA VAL A 292 4.35 -24.59 -19.48
C VAL A 292 5.42 -24.57 -20.56
N GLY A 293 5.18 -23.74 -21.58
CA GLY A 293 6.16 -23.44 -22.61
C GLY A 293 7.24 -22.50 -22.09
N TRP A 294 8.46 -22.64 -22.63
CA TRP A 294 9.63 -21.85 -22.27
C TRP A 294 10.43 -21.46 -23.49
N LEU A 295 10.75 -20.17 -23.63
CA LEU A 295 11.58 -19.66 -24.73
C LEU A 295 12.98 -19.20 -24.30
N GLY A 296 13.22 -19.01 -23.02
CA GLY A 296 14.49 -18.44 -22.54
C GLY A 296 14.64 -16.96 -22.89
N VAL A 297 13.53 -16.23 -22.99
CA VAL A 297 13.51 -14.80 -23.25
C VAL A 297 12.90 -14.05 -22.06
N ARG A 298 13.33 -12.81 -21.87
CA ARG A 298 12.77 -11.91 -20.89
C ARG A 298 12.09 -10.74 -21.59
N PRO A 299 10.79 -10.84 -21.92
CA PRO A 299 10.05 -9.71 -22.45
C PRO A 299 9.78 -8.71 -21.35
N VAL A 300 9.98 -7.44 -21.63
CA VAL A 300 9.72 -6.29 -20.77
C VAL A 300 9.09 -5.18 -21.60
N ASP A 301 8.37 -4.29 -20.94
CA ASP A 301 7.90 -3.07 -21.58
C ASP A 301 8.97 -1.96 -21.43
N ASP A 302 8.87 -0.94 -22.26
CA ASP A 302 9.78 0.19 -22.16
C ASP A 302 9.63 0.88 -20.81
N THR A 303 10.76 1.05 -20.14
CA THR A 303 10.85 1.79 -18.89
C THR A 303 11.72 3.03 -19.07
N ILE A 304 11.36 4.08 -18.38
CA ILE A 304 12.20 5.26 -18.22
C ILE A 304 12.83 5.25 -16.83
N SER A 305 14.12 5.50 -16.78
CA SER A 305 14.80 5.72 -15.51
C SER A 305 14.56 7.17 -15.06
N VAL A 306 13.74 7.34 -14.04
CA VAL A 306 13.48 8.64 -13.42
C VAL A 306 14.42 8.80 -12.24
N LYS A 307 15.44 9.65 -12.39
CA LYS A 307 16.41 9.97 -11.35
C LYS A 307 16.41 11.46 -11.06
N PRO A 308 15.48 11.94 -10.24
CA PRO A 308 15.37 13.36 -9.92
C PRO A 308 16.54 13.84 -9.06
N GLY A 309 16.88 15.13 -9.14
CA GLY A 309 17.77 15.77 -8.18
C GLY A 309 17.14 15.83 -6.78
N ALA A 310 17.93 16.11 -5.74
CA ALA A 310 17.47 16.05 -4.35
C ALA A 310 16.21 16.92 -4.08
N VAL A 311 16.18 18.16 -4.56
CA VAL A 311 15.00 19.05 -4.39
C VAL A 311 13.80 18.50 -5.13
N GLN A 312 13.98 18.05 -6.36
CA GLN A 312 12.91 17.47 -7.18
C GLN A 312 12.38 16.16 -6.56
N ALA A 313 13.25 15.33 -5.99
CA ALA A 313 12.84 14.12 -5.27
C ALA A 313 11.92 14.43 -4.09
N VAL A 314 12.20 15.51 -3.33
CA VAL A 314 11.34 15.94 -2.23
C VAL A 314 9.99 16.47 -2.74
N THR A 315 9.96 17.33 -3.76
CA THR A 315 8.70 17.83 -4.31
C THR A 315 7.84 16.73 -4.87
N MET A 316 8.40 15.83 -5.68
CA MET A 316 7.71 14.64 -6.21
C MET A 316 7.23 13.71 -5.09
N SER A 317 8.01 13.58 -4.01
CA SER A 317 7.60 12.74 -2.89
C SER A 317 6.39 13.31 -2.15
N VAL A 318 6.31 14.63 -1.98
CA VAL A 318 5.14 15.29 -1.39
C VAL A 318 3.90 15.08 -2.27
N GLU A 319 4.01 15.32 -3.57
CA GLU A 319 2.92 15.10 -4.54
C GLU A 319 2.42 13.64 -4.48
N ARG A 320 3.34 12.68 -4.53
CA ARG A 320 3.02 11.25 -4.47
C ARG A 320 2.36 10.83 -3.16
N ASN A 321 2.80 11.38 -2.04
CA ASN A 321 2.17 11.10 -0.75
C ASN A 321 0.78 11.75 -0.63
N ILE A 322 0.53 12.92 -1.23
CA ILE A 322 -0.79 13.54 -1.29
C ILE A 322 -1.75 12.69 -2.14
N GLU A 323 -1.32 12.23 -3.31
CA GLU A 323 -2.10 11.32 -4.17
C GLU A 323 -2.41 10.01 -3.44
N SER A 324 -1.40 9.41 -2.82
CA SER A 324 -1.56 8.18 -2.02
C SER A 324 -2.52 8.39 -0.85
N ALA A 325 -2.46 9.54 -0.17
CA ALA A 325 -3.41 9.89 0.89
C ALA A 325 -4.85 9.95 0.35
N GLY A 326 -5.06 10.58 -0.82
CA GLY A 326 -6.36 10.60 -1.50
C GLY A 326 -6.89 9.19 -1.80
N MET A 327 -6.02 8.30 -2.30
CA MET A 327 -6.38 6.89 -2.56
C MET A 327 -6.73 6.13 -1.27
N ILE A 328 -6.00 6.34 -0.18
CA ILE A 328 -6.28 5.73 1.13
C ILE A 328 -7.66 6.18 1.64
N PHE A 329 -7.97 7.49 1.60
CA PHE A 329 -9.29 7.98 2.00
C PHE A 329 -10.39 7.45 1.08
N GLY A 330 -10.16 7.37 -0.22
CA GLY A 330 -11.08 6.75 -1.18
C GLY A 330 -11.35 5.27 -0.87
N ALA A 331 -10.31 4.50 -0.55
CA ALA A 331 -10.44 3.09 -0.16
C ALA A 331 -11.21 2.92 1.16
N LEU A 332 -10.93 3.77 2.17
CA LEU A 332 -11.67 3.77 3.44
C LEU A 332 -13.13 4.13 3.25
N TRP A 333 -13.42 5.13 2.41
CA TRP A 333 -14.80 5.46 2.05
C TRP A 333 -15.48 4.32 1.29
N GLY A 334 -14.79 3.73 0.32
CA GLY A 334 -15.27 2.55 -0.42
C GLY A 334 -15.53 1.34 0.48
N LEU A 335 -14.81 1.19 1.60
CA LEU A 335 -15.09 0.17 2.61
C LEU A 335 -16.42 0.44 3.33
N VAL A 336 -16.69 1.71 3.67
CA VAL A 336 -17.94 2.13 4.33
C VAL A 336 -19.13 1.99 3.37
N THR A 337 -18.97 2.40 2.12
CA THR A 337 -19.99 2.30 1.06
C THR A 337 -20.12 0.88 0.50
N ARG A 338 -19.28 -0.05 0.95
CA ARG A 338 -19.18 -1.42 0.47
C ARG A 338 -18.72 -1.55 -1.00
N GLU A 339 -18.09 -0.54 -1.54
CA GLU A 339 -17.47 -0.58 -2.86
C GLU A 339 -16.11 -1.32 -2.84
N VAL A 340 -15.42 -1.32 -1.70
CA VAL A 340 -14.17 -2.04 -1.46
C VAL A 340 -14.42 -3.23 -0.54
N SER A 341 -13.82 -4.39 -0.84
CA SER A 341 -13.97 -5.59 -0.01
C SER A 341 -13.10 -5.53 1.25
N PRO A 342 -13.64 -5.84 2.45
CA PRO A 342 -12.82 -5.99 3.66
C PRO A 342 -11.71 -7.04 3.51
N LYS A 343 -11.83 -7.97 2.57
CA LYS A 343 -10.81 -8.96 2.26
C LYS A 343 -9.52 -8.35 1.69
N GLN A 344 -9.55 -7.12 1.21
CA GLN A 344 -8.37 -6.42 0.70
C GLN A 344 -7.51 -5.79 1.81
N LEU A 345 -8.06 -5.68 3.02
CA LEU A 345 -7.29 -5.18 4.15
C LEU A 345 -6.17 -6.16 4.50
N MET A 346 -4.99 -5.61 4.67
CA MET A 346 -3.79 -6.33 5.07
C MET A 346 -3.60 -6.24 6.57
N GLY A 347 -3.34 -7.38 7.20
CA GLY A 347 -3.03 -7.45 8.61
C GLY A 347 -1.55 -7.63 8.92
N PRO A 348 -1.23 -7.85 10.19
CA PRO A 348 0.16 -7.97 10.64
C PRO A 348 0.92 -9.11 9.95
N VAL A 349 0.24 -10.21 9.60
CA VAL A 349 0.87 -11.37 8.95
C VAL A 349 1.24 -11.03 7.50
N ALA A 350 0.34 -10.37 6.77
CA ALA A 350 0.60 -9.89 5.42
C ALA A 350 1.74 -8.86 5.39
N ILE A 351 1.73 -7.91 6.33
CA ILE A 351 2.80 -6.90 6.47
C ILE A 351 4.14 -7.57 6.75
N ALA A 352 4.17 -8.61 7.61
CA ALA A 352 5.41 -9.35 7.89
C ALA A 352 5.95 -10.03 6.64
N GLN A 353 5.09 -10.66 5.84
CA GLN A 353 5.47 -11.33 4.59
C GLN A 353 6.03 -10.32 3.58
N LEU A 354 5.31 -9.22 3.34
CA LEU A 354 5.76 -8.15 2.44
C LEU A 354 7.08 -7.53 2.89
N SER A 355 7.28 -7.36 4.22
CA SER A 355 8.54 -6.87 4.76
C SER A 355 9.70 -7.82 4.43
N GLY A 356 9.47 -9.13 4.54
CA GLY A 356 10.46 -10.15 4.19
C GLY A 356 10.76 -10.18 2.70
N GLU A 357 9.75 -10.12 1.84
CA GLU A 357 9.88 -10.09 0.38
C GLU A 357 10.60 -8.81 -0.07
N SER A 358 10.18 -7.64 0.45
CA SER A 358 10.83 -6.36 0.15
C SER A 358 12.28 -6.31 0.59
N ALA A 359 12.62 -6.92 1.74
CA ALA A 359 14.00 -6.99 2.21
C ALA A 359 14.88 -7.86 1.29
N GLN A 360 14.32 -8.90 0.67
CA GLN A 360 15.04 -9.73 -0.33
C GLN A 360 15.25 -8.99 -1.65
N LEU A 361 14.33 -8.11 -2.04
CA LEU A 361 14.45 -7.26 -3.23
C LEU A 361 15.43 -6.10 -3.02
N GLY A 362 15.80 -5.81 -1.79
CA GLY A 362 16.77 -4.79 -1.44
C GLY A 362 16.16 -3.59 -0.69
N TRP A 363 17.07 -2.69 -0.26
CA TRP A 363 16.69 -1.58 0.62
C TRP A 363 15.72 -0.57 -0.02
N VAL A 364 15.76 -0.40 -1.35
CA VAL A 364 14.85 0.51 -2.07
C VAL A 364 13.41 0.03 -1.97
N ALA A 365 13.18 -1.28 -2.20
CA ALA A 365 11.87 -1.89 -2.06
C ALA A 365 11.38 -1.86 -0.60
N LEU A 366 12.28 -2.13 0.36
CA LEU A 366 11.96 -2.09 1.78
C LEU A 366 11.56 -0.67 2.22
N PHE A 367 12.30 0.36 1.79
CA PHE A 367 11.99 1.75 2.12
C PHE A 367 10.69 2.24 1.43
N GLY A 368 10.42 1.77 0.21
CA GLY A 368 9.13 2.00 -0.45
C GLY A 368 7.96 1.43 0.35
N LEU A 369 8.08 0.19 0.81
CA LEU A 369 7.09 -0.44 1.69
C LEU A 369 6.93 0.33 3.01
N MET A 370 8.06 0.70 3.65
CA MET A 370 8.05 1.47 4.89
C MET A 370 7.37 2.84 4.71
N ALA A 371 7.61 3.52 3.59
CA ALA A 371 6.96 4.79 3.27
C ALA A 371 5.44 4.63 3.19
N SER A 372 4.97 3.62 2.47
CA SER A 372 3.53 3.32 2.34
C SER A 372 2.89 3.00 3.69
N ILE A 373 3.51 2.13 4.50
CA ILE A 373 2.98 1.78 5.84
C ILE A 373 3.01 3.01 6.76
N SER A 374 4.08 3.82 6.70
CA SER A 374 4.21 5.04 7.52
C SER A 374 3.11 6.05 7.21
N LEU A 375 2.82 6.28 5.92
CA LEU A 375 1.73 7.14 5.49
C LEU A 375 0.38 6.62 6.00
N ASN A 376 0.10 5.33 5.79
CA ASN A 376 -1.12 4.68 6.27
C ASN A 376 -1.29 4.83 7.78
N LEU A 377 -0.24 4.56 8.55
CA LEU A 377 -0.25 4.65 10.01
C LEU A 377 -0.50 6.10 10.46
N GLY A 378 0.16 7.08 9.82
CA GLY A 378 -0.07 8.51 10.10
C GLY A 378 -1.51 8.94 9.82
N LEU A 379 -2.06 8.56 8.66
CA LEU A 379 -3.43 8.93 8.29
C LEU A 379 -4.49 8.22 9.13
N LEU A 380 -4.33 6.91 9.39
CA LEU A 380 -5.26 6.16 10.23
C LEU A 380 -5.28 6.71 11.67
N ASN A 381 -4.13 7.06 12.23
CA ASN A 381 -4.06 7.68 13.55
C ASN A 381 -4.67 9.08 13.62
N LEU A 382 -4.84 9.76 12.49
CA LEU A 382 -5.59 11.04 12.43
C LEU A 382 -7.10 10.85 12.28
N MET A 383 -7.58 9.63 12.00
CA MET A 383 -9.01 9.36 11.90
C MET A 383 -9.73 9.58 13.24
N PRO A 384 -11.00 10.05 13.23
CA PRO A 384 -11.79 10.26 14.46
C PRO A 384 -12.28 8.94 15.08
N ILE A 385 -11.37 7.98 15.20
CA ILE A 385 -11.64 6.67 15.79
C ILE A 385 -11.17 6.72 17.26
N PRO A 386 -12.06 6.53 18.23
CA PRO A 386 -11.67 6.47 19.65
C PRO A 386 -10.53 5.45 19.85
N VAL A 387 -9.63 5.72 20.79
CA VAL A 387 -8.38 4.98 21.04
C VAL A 387 -7.18 5.44 20.18
N LEU A 388 -7.41 5.96 18.99
CA LEU A 388 -6.35 6.58 18.17
C LEU A 388 -6.19 8.07 18.55
N ASP A 389 -5.05 8.66 18.18
CA ASP A 389 -4.76 10.08 18.47
C ASP A 389 -5.83 11.02 17.91
N GLY A 390 -6.27 10.76 16.68
CA GLY A 390 -7.35 11.51 16.04
C GLY A 390 -8.68 11.44 16.78
N GLY A 391 -8.97 10.31 17.44
CA GLY A 391 -10.13 10.18 18.31
C GLY A 391 -10.06 11.05 19.55
N HIS A 392 -8.89 11.15 20.18
CA HIS A 392 -8.64 12.05 21.28
C HIS A 392 -8.73 13.52 20.83
N ILE A 393 -8.16 13.87 19.68
CA ILE A 393 -8.26 15.18 19.06
C ILE A 393 -9.73 15.54 18.78
N PHE A 394 -10.47 14.61 18.18
CA PHE A 394 -11.89 14.80 17.85
C PHE A 394 -12.73 15.01 19.12
N MET A 395 -12.48 14.22 20.16
CA MET A 395 -13.14 14.39 21.46
C MET A 395 -12.88 15.78 22.05
N MET A 396 -11.62 16.26 22.04
CA MET A 396 -11.27 17.62 22.51
C MET A 396 -11.91 18.71 21.67
N ALA A 397 -12.05 18.50 20.36
CA ALA A 397 -12.74 19.44 19.48
C ALA A 397 -14.23 19.56 19.84
N LEU A 398 -14.91 18.44 20.08
CA LEU A 398 -16.30 18.39 20.52
C LEU A 398 -16.47 19.07 21.89
N GLU A 399 -15.56 18.84 22.83
CA GLU A 399 -15.55 19.56 24.14
C GLU A 399 -15.33 21.08 23.96
N GLY A 400 -14.53 21.48 22.98
CA GLY A 400 -14.32 22.88 22.64
C GLY A 400 -15.61 23.55 22.11
N ILE A 401 -16.30 22.87 21.20
CA ILE A 401 -17.59 23.31 20.63
C ILE A 401 -18.67 23.37 21.71
N ALA A 402 -18.76 22.33 22.55
CA ALA A 402 -19.72 22.23 23.64
C ALA A 402 -19.40 23.20 24.81
N ARG A 403 -18.23 23.84 24.80
CA ARG A 403 -17.72 24.71 25.88
C ARG A 403 -17.75 24.07 27.27
N ARG A 404 -17.71 22.76 27.33
CA ARG A 404 -17.67 21.98 28.57
C ARG A 404 -16.93 20.67 28.33
N ASP A 405 -16.24 20.20 29.35
CA ASP A 405 -15.59 18.89 29.28
C ASP A 405 -16.64 17.79 29.50
N PHE A 406 -16.48 16.69 28.75
CA PHE A 406 -17.33 15.51 28.94
C PHE A 406 -16.98 14.79 30.25
N SER A 407 -17.98 14.19 30.85
CA SER A 407 -17.76 13.39 32.05
C SER A 407 -16.88 12.18 31.77
N MET A 408 -16.12 11.72 32.75
CA MET A 408 -15.24 10.56 32.61
C MET A 408 -15.99 9.33 32.11
N ARG A 409 -17.22 9.10 32.62
CA ARG A 409 -18.08 7.98 32.18
C ARG A 409 -18.38 8.02 30.66
N VAL A 410 -18.54 9.22 30.10
CA VAL A 410 -18.76 9.37 28.64
C VAL A 410 -17.47 9.05 27.87
N LYS A 411 -16.33 9.58 28.33
CA LYS A 411 -15.02 9.30 27.71
C LYS A 411 -14.69 7.82 27.71
N GLU A 412 -14.86 7.16 28.86
CA GLU A 412 -14.63 5.71 28.98
C GLU A 412 -15.53 4.88 28.06
N LYS A 413 -16.83 5.22 27.96
CA LYS A 413 -17.76 4.51 27.07
C LYS A 413 -17.37 4.69 25.60
N VAL A 414 -16.96 5.90 25.19
CA VAL A 414 -16.54 6.20 23.84
C VAL A 414 -15.23 5.45 23.51
N LEU A 415 -14.25 5.46 24.43
CA LEU A 415 -13.00 4.70 24.28
C LEU A 415 -13.28 3.20 24.22
N LEU A 416 -14.16 2.66 25.06
CA LEU A 416 -14.54 1.25 25.02
C LEU A 416 -15.19 0.87 23.68
N ALA A 417 -16.10 1.71 23.18
CA ALA A 417 -16.73 1.47 21.87
C ALA A 417 -15.70 1.48 20.74
N GLY A 418 -14.76 2.42 20.77
CA GLY A 418 -13.65 2.46 19.80
C GLY A 418 -12.72 1.25 19.91
N PHE A 419 -12.41 0.83 21.12
CA PHE A 419 -11.60 -0.38 21.36
C PHE A 419 -12.27 -1.64 20.81
N VAL A 420 -13.57 -1.82 21.03
CA VAL A 420 -14.34 -2.95 20.48
C VAL A 420 -14.35 -2.90 18.97
N LEU A 421 -14.52 -1.72 18.37
CA LEU A 421 -14.48 -1.54 16.90
C LEU A 421 -13.12 -1.96 16.32
N ILE A 422 -12.02 -1.47 16.91
CA ILE A 422 -10.65 -1.82 16.47
C ILE A 422 -10.38 -3.30 16.66
N LEU A 423 -10.83 -3.88 17.79
CA LEU A 423 -10.68 -5.32 18.05
C LEU A 423 -11.41 -6.17 17.01
N MET A 424 -12.66 -5.81 16.68
CA MET A 424 -13.42 -6.49 15.62
C MET A 424 -12.71 -6.38 14.25
N LEU A 425 -12.21 -5.19 13.92
CA LEU A 425 -11.44 -4.98 12.69
C LEU A 425 -10.18 -5.84 12.68
N MET A 426 -9.43 -5.85 13.78
CA MET A 426 -8.20 -6.63 13.90
C MET A 426 -8.46 -8.14 13.77
N VAL A 427 -9.51 -8.66 14.40
CA VAL A 427 -9.92 -10.07 14.27
C VAL A 427 -10.28 -10.38 12.81
N THR A 428 -11.04 -9.49 12.15
CA THR A 428 -11.40 -9.66 10.73
C THR A 428 -10.16 -9.70 9.83
N VAL A 429 -9.23 -8.79 10.04
CA VAL A 429 -8.01 -8.68 9.23
C VAL A 429 -7.07 -9.86 9.48
N ILE A 430 -6.90 -10.29 10.74
CA ILE A 430 -6.11 -11.50 11.06
C ILE A 430 -6.78 -12.74 10.46
N TYR A 431 -8.10 -12.85 10.53
CA TYR A 431 -8.82 -13.94 9.86
C TYR A 431 -8.56 -13.94 8.35
N ASN A 432 -8.64 -12.79 7.69
CA ASN A 432 -8.32 -12.66 6.27
C ASN A 432 -6.88 -13.08 5.97
N ASP A 433 -5.91 -12.63 6.78
CA ASP A 433 -4.50 -13.01 6.61
C ASP A 433 -4.29 -14.52 6.73
N LEU A 434 -4.90 -15.14 7.75
CA LEU A 434 -4.80 -16.59 7.98
C LEU A 434 -5.43 -17.40 6.84
N THR A 435 -6.57 -16.95 6.31
CA THR A 435 -7.23 -17.64 5.17
C THR A 435 -6.42 -17.60 3.89
N ARG A 436 -5.44 -16.70 3.78
CA ARG A 436 -4.51 -16.60 2.64
C ARG A 436 -3.32 -17.57 2.73
N ILE A 437 -3.14 -18.26 3.86
CA ILE A 437 -2.05 -19.22 4.07
C ILE A 437 -2.49 -20.59 3.56
N ALA A 438 -1.87 -21.08 2.50
CA ALA A 438 -2.30 -22.28 1.76
C ALA A 438 -2.49 -23.56 2.60
N TRP A 439 -1.71 -23.75 3.68
CA TRP A 439 -1.89 -24.91 4.55
C TRP A 439 -3.06 -24.77 5.52
N ILE A 440 -3.40 -23.52 5.93
CA ILE A 440 -4.57 -23.21 6.78
C ILE A 440 -5.84 -23.31 5.94
N GLU A 441 -5.82 -22.85 4.70
CA GLU A 441 -6.93 -22.96 3.76
C GLU A 441 -7.39 -24.42 3.59
N ARG A 442 -6.46 -25.38 3.53
CA ARG A 442 -6.74 -26.81 3.46
C ARG A 442 -7.40 -27.39 4.72
N LEU A 443 -7.28 -26.71 5.85
CA LEU A 443 -7.87 -27.12 7.13
C LEU A 443 -9.27 -26.53 7.36
N MET A 444 -9.77 -25.70 6.45
CA MET A 444 -11.09 -25.05 6.57
C MET A 444 -12.10 -25.70 5.61
N PRO A 445 -12.80 -26.78 6.03
CA PRO A 445 -13.69 -27.55 5.15
C PRO A 445 -15.02 -26.86 4.79
N TRP A 446 -15.29 -25.66 5.28
CA TRP A 446 -16.53 -24.91 5.07
C TRP A 446 -16.43 -23.76 4.04
N ARG A 447 -15.45 -23.83 3.16
CA ARG A 447 -15.33 -22.93 2.01
C ARG A 447 -15.59 -23.66 0.69
#